data_f4a3699a7b90f6c7d31543c4c5160251
#
_entry.id   f4a3699a7b90f6c7d31543c4c5160251
#
_cell.length_a   1.000
_cell.length_b   1.000
_cell.length_c   1.000
_cell.angle_alpha   90.00
_cell.angle_beta   90.00
_cell.angle_gamma   90.00
#
_symmetry.space_group_name_H-M   'P 1'
#
loop_
_entity.id
_entity.type
_entity.pdbx_description
1 polymer ?
#
loop_
_entity_poly.entity_id
_entity_poly.type
_entity_poly.pdbx_seq_one_letter_code
_entity_poly.pdbx_strand_id
1 'polypeptide(L)'
;GSEMCIRDSSNTMDEVLNIIKNDPWLEPYKEAITGRHQHAINKEKELIGKKTLSGFATGHLYFGMHRTEKGWTFREWAPNATEIYLIGDFNGWQEQAKYKLKRVKNTGNWEINLRENAIKHGDLYKLKVYWEGGCGERIPAWATRVVQDDQTKIFSAQVWNPDKPYKFKKKVFVPNVSPLMIYECHIGMAQDAEKVGTYNEFRENILPRIAKDGYNCIQIMAIQEHPYYGSFGYHVSSFFAPSSRFGTPEELKQLIDTAHQMGIAVIMDIVHSHAVKNEMEGLGNLAGDPCQYFYQGDRREHPAWDSLCFDYGKNEVIHFLLSNCKYWLEEFHFDGFRFDGVTSMLYYSHGLGEAFCNYGDYFNGHQDDNAICYLTLANKLIHQVNPCLLYTSPSPRDRTR
;
A
#
# COMPACT_ATOMS: atom_id res chain seq x y z
N GLY A 1 -5.65 19.61 -19.60
CA GLY A 1 -5.29 18.24 -19.50
C GLY A 1 -6.50 17.39 -19.65
N SER A 2 -6.51 16.55 -20.66
CA SER A 2 -7.59 15.64 -20.99
C SER A 2 -7.50 14.41 -20.12
N GLU A 3 -8.62 14.12 -19.55
CA GLU A 3 -9.01 12.95 -18.83
C GLU A 3 -8.83 11.68 -19.59
N MET A 4 -8.41 10.67 -18.89
CA MET A 4 -8.66 9.32 -19.40
C MET A 4 -9.42 8.51 -18.36
N CYS A 5 -10.72 8.46 -18.55
CA CYS A 5 -11.48 7.28 -18.18
C CYS A 5 -11.05 6.22 -19.20
N ILE A 6 -10.02 5.44 -18.89
CA ILE A 6 -9.56 4.38 -19.80
C ILE A 6 -10.53 3.22 -19.67
N ARG A 7 -11.44 3.12 -20.62
CA ARG A 7 -12.22 1.91 -20.87
C ARG A 7 -11.30 0.90 -21.52
N ASP A 8 -11.29 -0.30 -20.96
CA ASP A 8 -10.59 -1.51 -21.43
C ASP A 8 -9.06 -1.40 -21.50
N SER A 9 -8.46 -1.87 -20.45
CA SER A 9 -7.01 -2.07 -20.39
C SER A 9 -6.63 -3.50 -20.74
N SER A 10 -6.90 -3.93 -21.95
CA SER A 10 -5.97 -4.83 -22.58
C SER A 10 -4.84 -3.96 -23.13
N ASN A 11 -3.77 -3.72 -22.35
CA ASN A 11 -2.53 -3.17 -22.89
C ASN A 11 -1.97 -4.20 -23.88
N THR A 12 -2.55 -4.24 -25.07
CA THR A 12 -2.08 -5.08 -26.15
C THR A 12 -0.87 -4.41 -26.79
N MET A 13 -0.02 -5.21 -27.43
CA MET A 13 1.09 -4.67 -28.23
C MET A 13 0.58 -3.64 -29.26
N ASP A 14 -0.62 -3.82 -29.76
CA ASP A 14 -1.27 -2.90 -30.72
C ASP A 14 -1.52 -1.51 -30.10
N GLU A 15 -1.93 -1.43 -28.84
CA GLU A 15 -2.10 -0.15 -28.14
C GLU A 15 -0.78 0.59 -27.97
N VAL A 16 0.28 -0.14 -27.62
CA VAL A 16 1.63 0.43 -27.51
C VAL A 16 2.11 0.95 -28.84
N LEU A 17 1.91 0.20 -29.92
CA LEU A 17 2.25 0.64 -31.28
C LEU A 17 1.41 1.85 -31.72
N ASN A 18 0.16 1.94 -31.32
CA ASN A 18 -0.68 3.10 -31.56
C ASN A 18 -0.19 4.36 -30.83
N ILE A 19 0.28 4.23 -29.61
CA ILE A 19 0.88 5.35 -28.85
C ILE A 19 2.09 5.90 -29.61
N ILE A 20 2.97 5.04 -30.10
CA ILE A 20 4.14 5.42 -30.88
C ILE A 20 3.71 6.08 -32.20
N LYS A 21 2.70 5.54 -32.88
CA LYS A 21 2.16 6.10 -34.11
C LYS A 21 1.57 7.50 -33.93
N ASN A 22 0.94 7.74 -32.77
CA ASN A 22 0.34 9.03 -32.44
C ASN A 22 1.36 10.08 -31.97
N ASP A 23 2.54 9.63 -31.55
CA ASP A 23 3.66 10.51 -31.17
C ASP A 23 4.94 10.05 -31.88
N PRO A 24 5.24 10.60 -33.07
CA PRO A 24 6.43 10.20 -33.86
C PRO A 24 7.77 10.41 -33.16
N TRP A 25 7.83 11.27 -32.14
CA TRP A 25 9.05 11.51 -31.36
C TRP A 25 9.43 10.29 -30.51
N LEU A 26 8.51 9.34 -30.32
CA LEU A 26 8.75 8.08 -29.62
C LEU A 26 9.33 6.98 -30.52
N GLU A 27 9.31 7.14 -31.84
CA GLU A 27 9.79 6.13 -32.79
C GLU A 27 11.24 5.66 -32.50
N PRO A 28 12.21 6.53 -32.15
CA PRO A 28 13.56 6.09 -31.79
C PRO A 28 13.62 5.17 -30.57
N TYR A 29 12.59 5.18 -29.72
CA TYR A 29 12.52 4.43 -28.46
C TYR A 29 11.56 3.23 -28.53
N LYS A 30 11.12 2.88 -29.76
CA LYS A 30 10.15 1.81 -29.98
C LYS A 30 10.58 0.47 -29.37
N GLU A 31 11.84 0.08 -29.54
CA GLU A 31 12.37 -1.16 -28.97
C GLU A 31 12.34 -1.15 -27.45
N ALA A 32 12.73 -0.04 -26.81
CA ALA A 32 12.68 0.10 -25.36
C ALA A 32 11.24 0.06 -24.83
N ILE A 33 10.31 0.75 -25.48
CA ILE A 33 8.90 0.77 -25.10
C ILE A 33 8.27 -0.61 -25.24
N THR A 34 8.48 -1.28 -26.38
CA THR A 34 7.95 -2.63 -26.61
C THR A 34 8.60 -3.65 -25.69
N GLY A 35 9.91 -3.51 -25.41
CA GLY A 35 10.63 -4.35 -24.45
C GLY A 35 10.09 -4.24 -23.03
N ARG A 36 9.79 -3.03 -22.57
CA ARG A 36 9.17 -2.79 -21.27
C ARG A 36 7.78 -3.41 -21.18
N HIS A 37 6.98 -3.27 -22.23
CA HIS A 37 5.66 -3.88 -22.31
C HIS A 37 5.73 -5.41 -22.27
N GLN A 38 6.63 -6.00 -23.07
CA GLN A 38 6.85 -7.45 -23.09
C GLN A 38 7.36 -7.97 -21.73
N HIS A 39 8.23 -7.21 -21.06
CA HIS A 39 8.68 -7.55 -19.72
C HIS A 39 7.52 -7.62 -18.72
N ALA A 40 6.60 -6.67 -18.77
CA ALA A 40 5.39 -6.68 -17.94
C ALA A 40 4.47 -7.87 -18.26
N ILE A 41 4.26 -8.20 -19.53
CA ILE A 41 3.49 -9.37 -19.93
C ILE A 41 4.12 -10.66 -19.40
N ASN A 42 5.43 -10.82 -19.55
CA ASN A 42 6.15 -12.01 -19.10
C ASN A 42 6.09 -12.15 -17.58
N LYS A 43 6.28 -11.05 -16.85
CA LYS A 43 6.19 -11.04 -15.39
C LYS A 43 4.79 -11.35 -14.91
N GLU A 44 3.76 -10.82 -15.55
CA GLU A 44 2.37 -11.15 -15.23
C GLU A 44 2.12 -12.65 -15.36
N LYS A 45 2.53 -13.26 -16.48
CA LYS A 45 2.38 -14.70 -16.70
C LYS A 45 3.10 -15.53 -15.64
N GLU A 46 4.30 -15.13 -15.27
CA GLU A 46 5.08 -15.78 -14.20
C GLU A 46 4.35 -15.72 -12.85
N LEU A 47 3.78 -14.57 -12.50
CA LEU A 47 3.13 -14.34 -11.22
C LEU A 47 1.77 -15.05 -11.10
N ILE A 48 0.93 -14.92 -12.13
CA ILE A 48 -0.48 -15.32 -12.03
C ILE A 48 -0.73 -16.80 -12.32
N GLY A 49 0.14 -17.46 -13.08
CA GLY A 49 -0.10 -18.83 -13.54
C GLY A 49 -1.43 -18.93 -14.31
N LYS A 50 -2.39 -19.65 -13.75
CA LYS A 50 -3.75 -19.81 -14.32
C LYS A 50 -4.77 -18.79 -13.79
N LYS A 51 -4.37 -17.91 -12.89
CA LYS A 51 -5.26 -16.90 -12.28
C LYS A 51 -5.30 -15.62 -13.12
N THR A 52 -6.18 -14.69 -12.75
CA THR A 52 -6.10 -13.30 -13.19
C THR A 52 -5.15 -12.52 -12.30
N LEU A 53 -4.75 -11.33 -12.73
CA LEU A 53 -3.93 -10.46 -11.88
C LEU A 53 -4.68 -10.08 -10.59
N SER A 54 -5.97 -9.76 -10.69
CA SER A 54 -6.83 -9.50 -9.53
C SER A 54 -6.95 -10.74 -8.62
N GLY A 55 -7.04 -11.94 -9.19
CA GLY A 55 -7.06 -13.18 -8.41
C GLY A 55 -5.73 -13.52 -7.73
N PHE A 56 -4.62 -13.07 -8.30
CA PHE A 56 -3.28 -13.18 -7.72
C PHE A 56 -3.09 -12.20 -6.53
N ALA A 57 -3.57 -10.98 -6.64
CA ALA A 57 -3.37 -9.90 -5.68
C ALA A 57 -4.27 -10.03 -4.43
N THR A 58 -4.29 -11.20 -3.81
CA THR A 58 -5.15 -11.56 -2.68
C THR A 58 -4.36 -11.95 -1.43
N GLY A 59 -3.10 -11.53 -1.35
CA GLY A 59 -2.23 -11.89 -0.23
C GLY A 59 -2.76 -11.42 1.13
N HIS A 60 -3.48 -10.32 1.17
CA HIS A 60 -4.14 -9.81 2.38
C HIS A 60 -5.26 -10.71 2.91
N LEU A 61 -5.81 -11.59 2.08
CA LEU A 61 -6.79 -12.60 2.48
C LEU A 61 -6.13 -13.88 3.02
N TYR A 62 -4.85 -14.08 2.72
CA TYR A 62 -4.06 -15.22 3.15
C TYR A 62 -3.17 -14.89 4.35
N PHE A 63 -2.36 -13.83 4.25
CA PHE A 63 -1.47 -13.37 5.30
C PHE A 63 -2.21 -12.50 6.33
N GLY A 64 -1.63 -12.38 7.51
CA GLY A 64 -2.21 -11.64 8.62
C GLY A 64 -3.17 -12.49 9.47
N MET A 65 -3.87 -11.82 10.37
CA MET A 65 -4.79 -12.45 11.33
C MET A 65 -6.22 -12.47 10.79
N HIS A 66 -6.78 -13.67 10.63
CA HIS A 66 -8.12 -13.86 10.06
C HIS A 66 -9.00 -14.71 10.95
N ARG A 67 -10.22 -14.24 11.21
CA ARG A 67 -11.28 -15.03 11.81
C ARG A 67 -11.84 -16.00 10.76
N THR A 68 -11.91 -17.27 11.11
CA THR A 68 -12.45 -18.35 10.27
C THR A 68 -13.64 -19.02 10.96
N GLU A 69 -14.34 -19.89 10.27
CA GLU A 69 -15.44 -20.67 10.87
C GLU A 69 -14.98 -21.54 12.05
N LYS A 70 -13.71 -21.96 12.05
CA LYS A 70 -13.14 -22.85 13.07
C LYS A 70 -12.35 -22.13 14.15
N GLY A 71 -12.13 -20.85 14.02
CA GLY A 71 -11.30 -20.08 14.96
C GLY A 71 -10.54 -18.96 14.26
N TRP A 72 -9.22 -18.94 14.42
CA TRP A 72 -8.35 -17.92 13.85
C TRP A 72 -7.21 -18.58 13.08
N THR A 73 -6.80 -17.93 12.00
CA THR A 73 -5.59 -18.31 11.27
C THR A 73 -4.71 -17.08 11.13
N PHE A 74 -3.42 -17.24 11.43
CA PHE A 74 -2.42 -16.20 11.23
C PHE A 74 -1.29 -16.74 10.35
N ARG A 75 -0.87 -15.96 9.36
CA ARG A 75 0.25 -16.28 8.47
C ARG A 75 1.16 -15.09 8.26
N GLU A 76 2.46 -15.38 8.13
CA GLU A 76 3.49 -14.38 7.85
C GLU A 76 4.51 -14.95 6.88
N TRP A 77 5.04 -14.11 6.00
CA TRP A 77 6.17 -14.44 5.14
C TRP A 77 7.47 -13.99 5.81
N ALA A 78 8.30 -14.93 6.21
CA ALA A 78 9.57 -14.69 6.89
C ALA A 78 10.56 -15.83 6.59
N PRO A 79 11.11 -15.90 5.37
CA PRO A 79 11.91 -17.05 4.92
C PRO A 79 13.18 -17.27 5.75
N ASN A 80 13.75 -16.22 6.31
CA ASN A 80 14.99 -16.30 7.11
C ASN A 80 14.74 -16.62 8.60
N ALA A 81 13.49 -16.62 9.06
CA ALA A 81 13.17 -16.94 10.45
C ALA A 81 13.44 -18.44 10.77
N THR A 82 13.82 -18.72 12.00
CA THR A 82 13.99 -20.07 12.53
C THR A 82 12.86 -20.48 13.46
N GLU A 83 12.28 -19.51 14.19
CA GLU A 83 11.11 -19.70 15.05
C GLU A 83 10.29 -18.41 15.08
N ILE A 84 8.97 -18.53 15.18
CA ILE A 84 8.06 -17.40 15.36
C ILE A 84 6.99 -17.74 16.38
N TYR A 85 6.74 -16.82 17.34
CA TYR A 85 5.68 -16.91 18.32
C TYR A 85 4.76 -15.71 18.20
N LEU A 86 3.46 -15.92 18.41
CA LEU A 86 2.54 -14.85 18.74
C LEU A 86 2.67 -14.50 20.22
N ILE A 87 2.88 -13.23 20.52
CA ILE A 87 2.87 -12.70 21.89
C ILE A 87 1.89 -11.56 21.99
N GLY A 88 1.10 -11.52 23.02
CA GLY A 88 0.09 -10.46 23.16
C GLY A 88 -0.74 -10.57 24.42
N ASP A 89 -1.82 -9.81 24.50
CA ASP A 89 -2.74 -9.77 25.64
C ASP A 89 -3.31 -11.14 25.99
N PHE A 90 -3.47 -11.99 24.98
CA PHE A 90 -4.06 -13.34 25.11
C PHE A 90 -3.15 -14.35 25.82
N ASN A 91 -1.86 -14.06 26.02
CA ASN A 91 -0.91 -14.98 26.66
C ASN A 91 0.09 -14.27 27.60
N GLY A 92 -0.27 -13.07 28.06
CA GLY A 92 0.59 -12.28 28.94
C GLY A 92 1.91 -11.85 28.28
N TRP A 93 1.94 -11.76 26.95
CA TRP A 93 3.12 -11.40 26.16
C TRP A 93 4.28 -12.40 26.31
N GLN A 94 3.95 -13.66 26.61
CA GLN A 94 4.91 -14.72 26.80
C GLN A 94 4.97 -15.66 25.60
N GLU A 95 6.15 -16.17 25.33
CA GLU A 95 6.34 -17.24 24.34
C GLU A 95 5.75 -18.55 24.90
N GLN A 96 4.77 -19.10 24.20
CA GLN A 96 4.11 -20.34 24.58
C GLN A 96 4.01 -21.28 23.40
N ALA A 97 4.21 -22.56 23.63
CA ALA A 97 4.19 -23.58 22.57
C ALA A 97 2.89 -23.59 21.75
N LYS A 98 1.73 -23.33 22.40
CA LYS A 98 0.43 -23.27 21.71
C LYS A 98 0.27 -22.06 20.79
N TYR A 99 1.14 -21.06 20.90
CA TYR A 99 1.17 -19.87 20.08
C TYR A 99 2.39 -19.82 19.15
N LYS A 100 3.10 -20.94 19.02
CA LYS A 100 4.23 -21.08 18.11
C LYS A 100 3.75 -21.37 16.69
N LEU A 101 4.20 -20.59 15.72
CA LEU A 101 3.93 -20.81 14.31
C LEU A 101 4.72 -22.00 13.78
N LYS A 102 4.23 -22.62 12.72
CA LYS A 102 4.92 -23.66 11.98
C LYS A 102 5.21 -23.17 10.56
N ARG A 103 6.39 -23.52 10.05
CA ARG A 103 6.72 -23.25 8.66
C ARG A 103 5.84 -24.10 7.74
N VAL A 104 5.24 -23.45 6.75
CA VAL A 104 4.54 -24.15 5.68
C VAL A 104 5.59 -24.82 4.78
N LYS A 105 5.48 -26.12 4.59
CA LYS A 105 6.48 -26.93 3.90
C LYS A 105 6.85 -26.36 2.52
N ASN A 106 8.15 -26.30 2.26
CA ASN A 106 8.75 -25.81 1.02
C ASN A 106 8.41 -24.35 0.68
N THR A 107 8.10 -23.53 1.68
CA THR A 107 7.85 -22.10 1.52
C THR A 107 8.60 -21.30 2.57
N GLY A 108 8.62 -19.96 2.40
CA GLY A 108 9.06 -19.03 3.43
C GLY A 108 7.92 -18.57 4.35
N ASN A 109 6.75 -19.19 4.25
CA ASN A 109 5.58 -18.82 5.01
C ASN A 109 5.50 -19.57 6.35
N TRP A 110 4.91 -18.90 7.33
CA TRP A 110 4.66 -19.42 8.66
C TRP A 110 3.19 -19.32 8.97
N GLU A 111 2.65 -20.30 9.71
CA GLU A 111 1.21 -20.43 9.95
C GLU A 111 0.92 -20.92 11.36
N ILE A 112 -0.20 -20.45 11.91
CA ILE A 112 -0.82 -20.99 13.12
C ILE A 112 -2.34 -20.94 12.99
N ASN A 113 -3.01 -22.00 13.46
CA ASN A 113 -4.45 -22.05 13.63
C ASN A 113 -4.78 -22.07 15.11
N LEU A 114 -5.69 -21.20 15.53
CA LEU A 114 -6.09 -21.04 16.91
C LEU A 114 -7.60 -21.26 17.07
N ARG A 115 -8.02 -21.70 18.25
CA ARG A 115 -9.44 -21.82 18.59
C ARG A 115 -10.09 -20.43 18.66
N GLU A 116 -11.40 -20.40 18.49
CA GLU A 116 -12.20 -19.17 18.50
C GLU A 116 -11.95 -18.28 19.73
N ASN A 117 -11.84 -18.87 20.91
CA ASN A 117 -11.64 -18.15 22.17
C ASN A 117 -10.18 -17.86 22.52
N ALA A 118 -9.23 -18.22 21.66
CA ALA A 118 -7.81 -18.01 21.93
C ALA A 118 -7.41 -16.54 21.87
N ILE A 119 -8.07 -15.78 21.02
CA ILE A 119 -7.88 -14.34 20.86
C ILE A 119 -9.23 -13.65 20.65
N LYS A 120 -9.29 -12.35 20.85
CA LYS A 120 -10.51 -11.57 20.67
C LYS A 120 -10.23 -10.21 20.05
N HIS A 121 -11.27 -9.59 19.52
CA HIS A 121 -11.21 -8.21 19.04
C HIS A 121 -10.61 -7.27 20.08
N GLY A 122 -9.68 -6.42 19.66
CA GLY A 122 -9.00 -5.45 20.50
C GLY A 122 -7.72 -5.95 21.17
N ASP A 123 -7.45 -7.26 21.18
CA ASP A 123 -6.21 -7.78 21.74
C ASP A 123 -5.00 -7.18 21.01
N LEU A 124 -4.04 -6.67 21.77
CA LEU A 124 -2.76 -6.22 21.26
C LEU A 124 -1.80 -7.39 21.11
N TYR A 125 -1.01 -7.39 20.06
CA TYR A 125 -0.06 -8.48 19.83
C TYR A 125 1.12 -8.05 18.97
N LYS A 126 2.17 -8.85 18.99
CA LYS A 126 3.34 -8.79 18.13
C LYS A 126 3.79 -10.21 17.77
N LEU A 127 4.77 -10.29 16.89
CA LEU A 127 5.53 -11.49 16.64
C LEU A 127 6.84 -11.44 17.43
N LYS A 128 7.19 -12.55 18.08
CA LYS A 128 8.56 -12.79 18.52
C LYS A 128 9.23 -13.66 17.49
N VAL A 129 10.20 -13.10 16.79
CA VAL A 129 10.87 -13.73 15.65
C VAL A 129 12.31 -14.06 16.03
N TYR A 130 12.70 -15.32 15.80
CA TYR A 130 14.07 -15.79 15.91
C TYR A 130 14.66 -16.05 14.54
N TRP A 131 15.93 -15.76 14.38
CA TRP A 131 16.73 -16.10 13.21
C TRP A 131 18.12 -16.49 13.65
N GLU A 132 18.95 -17.00 12.75
CA GLU A 132 20.31 -17.34 13.10
C GLU A 132 21.10 -16.11 13.56
N GLY A 133 21.53 -16.13 14.82
CA GLY A 133 22.31 -15.05 15.43
C GLY A 133 21.50 -13.95 16.12
N GLY A 134 20.18 -14.03 16.14
CA GLY A 134 19.38 -12.97 16.79
C GLY A 134 17.90 -13.26 16.94
N CYS A 135 17.22 -12.30 17.52
CA CYS A 135 15.75 -12.30 17.68
C CYS A 135 15.23 -10.88 17.85
N GLY A 136 13.94 -10.72 17.74
CA GLY A 136 13.30 -9.43 18.00
C GLY A 136 11.78 -9.53 18.05
N GLU A 137 11.16 -8.52 18.61
CA GLU A 137 9.73 -8.31 18.53
C GLU A 137 9.40 -7.51 17.29
N ARG A 138 8.40 -7.93 16.52
CA ARG A 138 8.03 -7.33 15.23
C ARG A 138 6.54 -7.15 15.10
N ILE A 139 6.14 -6.07 14.41
CA ILE A 139 4.76 -5.91 13.95
C ILE A 139 4.59 -6.73 12.67
N PRO A 140 3.53 -7.55 12.55
CA PRO A 140 3.27 -8.31 11.34
C PRO A 140 3.15 -7.41 10.11
N ALA A 141 3.77 -7.79 9.00
CA ALA A 141 3.81 -7.00 7.78
C ALA A 141 2.42 -6.74 7.16
N TRP A 142 1.48 -7.65 7.38
CA TRP A 142 0.12 -7.60 6.86
C TRP A 142 -0.91 -7.16 7.90
N ALA A 143 -0.48 -6.59 9.02
CA ALA A 143 -1.40 -6.11 10.05
C ALA A 143 -2.31 -5.01 9.51
N THR A 144 -3.61 -5.14 9.75
CA THR A 144 -4.64 -4.19 9.28
C THR A 144 -5.00 -3.14 10.32
N ARG A 145 -4.55 -3.33 11.56
CA ARG A 145 -4.72 -2.36 12.64
C ARG A 145 -3.45 -2.33 13.48
N VAL A 146 -2.85 -1.17 13.58
CA VAL A 146 -1.66 -0.91 14.39
C VAL A 146 -1.92 0.33 15.23
N VAL A 147 -1.68 0.24 16.53
CA VAL A 147 -1.97 1.32 17.49
C VAL A 147 -0.74 1.63 18.33
N GLN A 148 -0.65 2.86 18.80
CA GLN A 148 0.42 3.32 19.68
C GLN A 148 -0.11 3.50 21.09
N ASP A 149 0.61 3.00 22.09
CA ASP A 149 0.33 3.28 23.49
C ASP A 149 0.66 4.75 23.81
N ASP A 150 -0.27 5.46 24.45
CA ASP A 150 -0.12 6.89 24.70
C ASP A 150 1.01 7.22 25.68
N GLN A 151 1.31 6.33 26.60
CA GLN A 151 2.33 6.53 27.63
C GLN A 151 3.72 6.06 27.16
N THR A 152 3.80 4.82 26.69
CA THR A 152 5.08 4.20 26.30
C THR A 152 5.50 4.58 24.88
N LYS A 153 4.57 5.04 24.04
CA LYS A 153 4.75 5.30 22.60
C LYS A 153 5.11 4.06 21.79
N ILE A 154 4.94 2.89 22.35
CA ILE A 154 5.19 1.62 21.69
C ILE A 154 4.02 1.29 20.77
N PHE A 155 4.32 0.89 19.54
CA PHE A 155 3.33 0.39 18.58
C PHE A 155 3.12 -1.11 18.77
N SER A 156 1.87 -1.53 18.59
CA SER A 156 1.48 -2.94 18.55
C SER A 156 0.43 -3.16 17.48
N ALA A 157 0.40 -4.35 16.89
CA ALA A 157 -0.74 -4.77 16.10
C ALA A 157 -1.94 -5.00 17.03
N GLN A 158 -3.12 -4.81 16.51
CA GLN A 158 -4.37 -5.04 17.23
C GLN A 158 -5.28 -5.95 16.41
N VAL A 159 -5.82 -6.97 17.06
CA VAL A 159 -6.84 -7.84 16.47
C VAL A 159 -8.07 -6.98 16.16
N TRP A 160 -8.44 -6.91 14.89
CA TRP A 160 -9.56 -6.09 14.45
C TRP A 160 -10.66 -6.94 13.85
N ASN A 161 -11.68 -7.22 14.64
CA ASN A 161 -12.85 -8.00 14.27
C ASN A 161 -14.06 -7.50 15.07
N PRO A 162 -14.56 -6.28 14.77
CA PRO A 162 -15.64 -5.67 15.54
C PRO A 162 -16.94 -6.47 15.37
N ASP A 163 -17.75 -6.53 16.44
CA ASP A 163 -19.06 -7.18 16.42
C ASP A 163 -20.02 -6.52 15.40
N LYS A 164 -19.87 -5.23 15.21
CA LYS A 164 -20.66 -4.44 14.27
C LYS A 164 -19.72 -3.75 13.27
N PRO A 165 -19.24 -4.49 12.25
CA PRO A 165 -18.41 -3.89 11.20
C PRO A 165 -19.21 -2.83 10.44
N TYR A 166 -18.52 -1.79 9.98
CA TYR A 166 -19.18 -0.74 9.19
C TYR A 166 -19.78 -1.32 7.90
N LYS A 167 -21.02 -0.99 7.64
CA LYS A 167 -21.71 -1.36 6.40
C LYS A 167 -21.93 -0.12 5.54
N PHE A 168 -21.37 -0.14 4.34
CA PHE A 168 -21.51 0.96 3.38
C PHE A 168 -22.97 1.16 2.99
N LYS A 169 -23.44 2.39 3.11
CA LYS A 169 -24.78 2.81 2.67
C LYS A 169 -24.83 3.00 1.16
N LYS A 170 -23.79 3.62 0.61
CA LYS A 170 -23.60 3.78 -0.84
C LYS A 170 -22.80 2.59 -1.38
N LYS A 171 -23.50 1.51 -1.73
CA LYS A 171 -22.85 0.25 -2.17
C LYS A 171 -22.15 0.36 -3.52
N VAL A 172 -22.68 1.18 -4.41
CA VAL A 172 -22.12 1.43 -5.74
C VAL A 172 -21.99 2.93 -5.92
N PHE A 173 -20.79 3.39 -6.22
CA PHE A 173 -20.50 4.79 -6.50
C PHE A 173 -19.74 4.88 -7.83
N VAL A 174 -20.28 5.71 -8.74
CA VAL A 174 -19.63 6.02 -10.01
C VAL A 174 -19.23 7.48 -9.98
N PRO A 175 -17.92 7.80 -10.00
CA PRO A 175 -17.46 9.18 -9.96
C PRO A 175 -17.97 10.00 -11.16
N ASN A 176 -18.39 11.24 -10.91
CA ASN A 176 -18.59 12.22 -11.94
C ASN A 176 -17.24 12.92 -12.21
N VAL A 177 -16.62 12.58 -13.31
CA VAL A 177 -15.24 12.98 -13.60
C VAL A 177 -15.09 14.16 -14.56
N SER A 178 -16.19 14.81 -14.97
CA SER A 178 -16.12 15.88 -15.95
C SER A 178 -16.88 17.13 -15.52
N PRO A 179 -16.19 18.23 -15.19
CA PRO A 179 -14.75 18.34 -14.91
C PRO A 179 -14.39 17.82 -13.52
N LEU A 180 -13.23 17.17 -13.40
CA LEU A 180 -12.73 16.72 -12.11
C LEU A 180 -12.10 17.90 -11.35
N MET A 181 -12.65 18.18 -10.16
CA MET A 181 -12.15 19.21 -9.24
C MET A 181 -11.71 18.54 -7.94
N ILE A 182 -10.40 18.49 -7.74
CA ILE A 182 -9.76 17.77 -6.64
C ILE A 182 -9.39 18.72 -5.52
N TYR A 183 -9.77 18.38 -4.29
CA TYR A 183 -9.31 19.02 -3.07
C TYR A 183 -8.33 18.08 -2.36
N GLU A 184 -7.06 18.50 -2.26
CA GLU A 184 -6.04 17.75 -1.52
C GLU A 184 -6.11 18.11 -0.03
N CYS A 185 -6.11 17.10 0.84
CA CYS A 185 -6.28 17.28 2.28
C CYS A 185 -5.43 16.30 3.09
N HIS A 186 -5.01 16.78 4.27
CA HIS A 186 -4.40 15.96 5.32
C HIS A 186 -5.38 15.89 6.49
N ILE A 187 -5.80 14.67 6.86
CA ILE A 187 -6.84 14.49 7.88
C ILE A 187 -6.47 15.14 9.20
N GLY A 188 -5.23 14.98 9.65
CA GLY A 188 -4.78 15.53 10.93
C GLY A 188 -4.63 17.04 10.97
N MET A 189 -4.45 17.69 9.82
CA MET A 189 -4.15 19.12 9.71
C MET A 189 -5.29 19.95 9.12
N ALA A 190 -6.40 19.34 8.79
CA ALA A 190 -7.51 19.99 8.05
C ALA A 190 -8.42 20.87 8.93
N GLN A 191 -8.01 21.24 10.13
CA GLN A 191 -8.80 22.00 11.11
C GLN A 191 -7.99 23.13 11.76
N ASP A 192 -8.69 24.10 12.33
CA ASP A 192 -8.08 25.25 13.00
C ASP A 192 -7.64 24.97 14.44
N ALA A 193 -8.16 23.92 15.07
CA ALA A 193 -7.80 23.57 16.44
C ALA A 193 -6.37 23.03 16.53
N GLU A 194 -5.63 23.43 17.57
CA GLU A 194 -4.24 22.99 17.82
C GLU A 194 -4.17 21.55 18.33
N LYS A 195 -4.67 20.61 17.52
CA LYS A 195 -4.62 19.18 17.77
C LYS A 195 -4.63 18.42 16.46
N VAL A 196 -4.29 17.13 16.52
CA VAL A 196 -4.45 16.21 15.37
C VAL A 196 -5.93 15.98 15.12
N GLY A 197 -6.41 16.27 13.89
CA GLY A 197 -7.78 16.04 13.48
C GLY A 197 -8.07 14.55 13.29
N THR A 198 -9.36 14.19 13.29
CA THR A 198 -9.82 12.81 13.16
C THR A 198 -10.64 12.60 11.89
N TYR A 199 -10.82 11.34 11.50
CA TYR A 199 -11.71 10.97 10.38
C TYR A 199 -13.14 11.51 10.61
N ASN A 200 -13.66 11.40 11.84
CA ASN A 200 -14.99 11.89 12.18
C ASN A 200 -15.09 13.41 12.11
N GLU A 201 -14.11 14.13 12.64
CA GLU A 201 -14.09 15.59 12.56
C GLU A 201 -13.99 16.08 11.12
N PHE A 202 -13.19 15.44 10.31
CA PHE A 202 -13.10 15.75 8.87
C PHE A 202 -14.45 15.51 8.18
N ARG A 203 -15.08 14.37 8.42
CA ARG A 203 -16.37 14.01 7.86
C ARG A 203 -17.47 15.00 8.24
N GLU A 204 -17.51 15.42 9.50
CA GLU A 204 -18.56 16.28 10.05
C GLU A 204 -18.35 17.76 9.72
N ASN A 205 -17.12 18.25 9.78
CA ASN A 205 -16.82 19.68 9.76
C ASN A 205 -16.19 20.17 8.45
N ILE A 206 -15.42 19.34 7.76
CA ILE A 206 -14.65 19.76 6.59
C ILE A 206 -15.29 19.31 5.28
N LEU A 207 -15.71 18.05 5.20
CA LEU A 207 -16.30 17.47 4.00
C LEU A 207 -17.54 18.24 3.48
N PRO A 208 -18.46 18.72 4.33
CA PRO A 208 -19.58 19.53 3.87
C PRO A 208 -19.18 20.86 3.22
N ARG A 209 -18.10 21.48 3.69
CA ARG A 209 -17.57 22.71 3.10
C ARG A 209 -16.98 22.43 1.72
N ILE A 210 -16.22 21.36 1.59
CA ILE A 210 -15.65 20.93 0.30
C ILE A 210 -16.75 20.68 -0.73
N ALA A 211 -17.82 20.01 -0.33
CA ALA A 211 -19.00 19.79 -1.17
C ALA A 211 -19.66 21.09 -1.59
N LYS A 212 -19.86 22.03 -0.66
CA LYS A 212 -20.46 23.34 -0.90
C LYS A 212 -19.63 24.19 -1.87
N ASP A 213 -18.29 24.06 -1.82
CA ASP A 213 -17.39 24.79 -2.69
C ASP A 213 -17.29 24.19 -4.11
N GLY A 214 -18.02 23.12 -4.38
CA GLY A 214 -18.15 22.54 -5.70
C GLY A 214 -17.10 21.51 -6.10
N TYR A 215 -16.24 21.06 -5.17
CA TYR A 215 -15.31 19.96 -5.41
C TYR A 215 -16.06 18.65 -5.52
N ASN A 216 -15.63 17.79 -6.45
CA ASN A 216 -16.21 16.46 -6.68
C ASN A 216 -15.24 15.31 -6.38
N CYS A 217 -14.06 15.63 -5.89
CA CYS A 217 -13.06 14.65 -5.48
C CYS A 217 -12.20 15.20 -4.33
N ILE A 218 -11.90 14.34 -3.37
CA ILE A 218 -10.87 14.61 -2.37
C ILE A 218 -9.69 13.66 -2.58
N GLN A 219 -8.48 14.18 -2.43
CA GLN A 219 -7.24 13.41 -2.40
C GLN A 219 -6.71 13.44 -0.98
N ILE A 220 -6.79 12.31 -0.29
CA ILE A 220 -6.33 12.18 1.09
C ILE A 220 -4.82 11.91 1.06
N MET A 221 -4.03 12.82 1.65
CA MET A 221 -2.60 12.64 1.85
C MET A 221 -2.35 11.40 2.71
N ALA A 222 -1.22 10.75 2.47
CA ALA A 222 -0.78 9.47 3.02
C ALA A 222 -1.33 9.12 4.41
N ILE A 223 -2.21 8.12 4.48
CA ILE A 223 -2.87 7.65 5.71
C ILE A 223 -2.46 6.24 6.14
N GLN A 224 -1.58 5.57 5.38
CA GLN A 224 -1.01 4.32 5.86
C GLN A 224 -0.24 4.57 7.16
N GLU A 225 -0.29 3.62 8.10
CA GLU A 225 0.30 3.83 9.43
C GLU A 225 1.80 4.15 9.36
N HIS A 226 2.21 5.13 10.14
CA HIS A 226 3.56 5.67 10.16
C HIS A 226 3.95 6.03 11.60
N PRO A 227 5.21 5.79 12.02
CA PRO A 227 5.62 6.00 13.41
C PRO A 227 5.79 7.47 13.79
N TYR A 228 6.11 8.33 12.82
CA TYR A 228 6.40 9.73 13.05
C TYR A 228 5.39 10.64 12.32
N TYR A 229 4.61 11.37 13.10
CA TYR A 229 3.58 12.29 12.58
C TYR A 229 4.14 13.36 11.64
N GLY A 230 5.34 13.88 11.94
CA GLY A 230 6.01 14.89 11.13
C GLY A 230 6.41 14.44 9.72
N SER A 231 6.32 13.14 9.42
CA SER A 231 6.47 12.63 8.05
C SER A 231 5.25 12.89 7.17
N PHE A 232 4.14 13.39 7.74
CA PHE A 232 2.84 13.56 7.09
C PHE A 232 2.27 12.27 6.46
N GLY A 233 2.73 11.10 6.95
CA GLY A 233 2.31 9.79 6.46
C GLY A 233 3.18 9.22 5.34
N TYR A 234 4.23 9.91 4.92
CA TYR A 234 5.07 9.45 3.81
C TYR A 234 6.21 8.49 4.22
N HIS A 235 6.43 8.27 5.51
CA HIS A 235 7.32 7.24 6.05
C HIS A 235 6.53 6.08 6.63
N VAL A 236 6.01 5.25 5.75
CA VAL A 236 5.08 4.16 6.10
C VAL A 236 5.80 3.02 6.81
N SER A 237 5.22 2.56 7.91
CA SER A 237 5.66 1.35 8.64
C SER A 237 4.70 0.17 8.43
N SER A 238 3.40 0.41 8.38
CA SER A 238 2.39 -0.64 8.22
C SER A 238 1.48 -0.32 7.03
N PHE A 239 1.66 -1.06 5.95
CA PHE A 239 1.06 -0.75 4.65
C PHE A 239 -0.43 -1.07 4.55
N PHE A 240 -0.93 -2.01 5.36
CA PHE A 240 -2.34 -2.44 5.36
C PHE A 240 -3.16 -1.81 6.49
N ALA A 241 -2.57 -0.97 7.33
CA ALA A 241 -3.24 -0.33 8.43
C ALA A 241 -3.49 1.16 8.15
N PRO A 242 -4.73 1.64 8.24
CA PRO A 242 -4.98 3.08 8.26
C PRO A 242 -4.42 3.67 9.56
N SER A 243 -3.89 4.89 9.49
CA SER A 243 -3.29 5.54 10.65
C SER A 243 -4.28 5.64 11.81
N SER A 244 -3.88 5.09 12.94
CA SER A 244 -4.68 5.08 14.16
C SER A 244 -4.78 6.44 14.84
N ARG A 245 -3.90 7.38 14.49
CA ARG A 245 -3.95 8.76 14.99
C ARG A 245 -5.24 9.47 14.64
N PHE A 246 -5.86 9.12 13.53
CA PHE A 246 -7.05 9.78 13.01
C PHE A 246 -8.35 9.06 13.37
N GLY A 247 -8.27 7.88 13.97
CA GLY A 247 -9.42 7.09 14.38
C GLY A 247 -9.33 5.62 14.00
N THR A 248 -10.49 4.97 13.91
CA THR A 248 -10.61 3.54 13.60
C THR A 248 -10.79 3.30 12.09
N PRO A 249 -10.54 2.06 11.62
CA PRO A 249 -10.86 1.68 10.25
C PRO A 249 -12.33 1.91 9.87
N GLU A 250 -13.25 1.63 10.80
CA GLU A 250 -14.69 1.85 10.60
C GLU A 250 -15.01 3.34 10.38
N GLU A 251 -14.34 4.22 11.11
CA GLU A 251 -14.51 5.67 10.97
C GLU A 251 -13.97 6.18 9.61
N LEU A 252 -12.89 5.62 9.10
CA LEU A 252 -12.41 5.92 7.75
C LEU A 252 -13.39 5.43 6.68
N LYS A 253 -13.95 4.23 6.85
CA LYS A 253 -14.99 3.70 5.95
C LYS A 253 -16.21 4.62 5.92
N GLN A 254 -16.64 5.09 7.09
CA GLN A 254 -17.75 6.03 7.20
C GLN A 254 -17.47 7.37 6.52
N LEU A 255 -16.25 7.88 6.62
CA LEU A 255 -15.84 9.09 5.92
C LEU A 255 -15.97 8.93 4.41
N ILE A 256 -15.44 7.84 3.86
CA ILE A 256 -15.49 7.55 2.42
C ILE A 256 -16.94 7.39 1.94
N ASP A 257 -17.73 6.63 2.69
CA ASP A 257 -19.14 6.42 2.38
C ASP A 257 -19.94 7.74 2.39
N THR A 258 -19.67 8.59 3.36
CA THR A 258 -20.30 9.93 3.44
C THR A 258 -19.91 10.81 2.25
N ALA A 259 -18.64 10.78 1.85
CA ALA A 259 -18.17 11.48 0.65
C ALA A 259 -18.92 10.99 -0.60
N HIS A 260 -19.07 9.68 -0.76
CA HIS A 260 -19.80 9.06 -1.87
C HIS A 260 -21.28 9.48 -1.86
N GLN A 261 -21.92 9.55 -0.69
CA GLN A 261 -23.31 10.03 -0.56
C GLN A 261 -23.45 11.49 -0.99
N MET A 262 -22.41 12.28 -0.87
CA MET A 262 -22.35 13.68 -1.36
C MET A 262 -21.93 13.81 -2.83
N GLY A 263 -21.69 12.71 -3.52
CA GLY A 263 -21.19 12.71 -4.90
C GLY A 263 -19.70 13.01 -5.05
N ILE A 264 -18.94 12.86 -3.96
CA ILE A 264 -17.50 13.16 -3.93
C ILE A 264 -16.71 11.86 -4.01
N ALA A 265 -15.83 11.74 -5.01
CA ALA A 265 -14.86 10.65 -5.12
C ALA A 265 -13.72 10.82 -4.10
N VAL A 266 -13.10 9.70 -3.72
CA VAL A 266 -12.01 9.70 -2.74
C VAL A 266 -10.80 9.00 -3.33
N ILE A 267 -9.70 9.75 -3.52
CA ILE A 267 -8.40 9.25 -3.97
C ILE A 267 -7.47 9.16 -2.77
N MET A 268 -6.68 8.09 -2.72
CA MET A 268 -5.66 7.88 -1.70
C MET A 268 -4.26 8.15 -2.26
N ASP A 269 -3.48 8.92 -1.53
CA ASP A 269 -2.03 8.97 -1.69
C ASP A 269 -1.45 7.65 -1.16
N ILE A 270 -0.93 6.83 -2.05
CA ILE A 270 -0.34 5.53 -1.68
C ILE A 270 1.18 5.59 -1.83
N VAL A 271 1.89 5.11 -0.82
CA VAL A 271 3.35 5.11 -0.80
C VAL A 271 3.86 3.71 -1.09
N HIS A 272 4.30 3.48 -2.31
CA HIS A 272 4.94 2.23 -2.77
C HIS A 272 6.37 2.45 -3.28
N SER A 273 6.85 3.68 -3.20
CA SER A 273 8.22 4.04 -3.59
C SER A 273 9.26 3.66 -2.55
N HIS A 274 8.87 3.60 -1.29
CA HIS A 274 9.79 3.34 -0.17
C HIS A 274 9.02 2.96 1.10
N ALA A 275 9.77 2.52 2.10
CA ALA A 275 9.29 2.29 3.47
C ALA A 275 10.17 3.04 4.47
N VAL A 276 9.65 3.30 5.67
CA VAL A 276 10.45 3.89 6.75
C VAL A 276 11.63 2.98 7.11
N LYS A 277 12.77 3.60 7.39
CA LYS A 277 13.95 2.90 7.89
C LYS A 277 13.78 2.61 9.38
N ASN A 278 13.01 1.56 9.68
CA ASN A 278 12.66 1.16 11.02
C ASN A 278 12.57 -0.38 11.09
N GLU A 279 13.24 -0.97 12.07
CA GLU A 279 13.31 -2.42 12.22
C GLU A 279 12.21 -2.98 13.12
N MET A 280 11.76 -2.21 14.10
CA MET A 280 10.80 -2.70 15.10
C MET A 280 9.36 -2.57 14.64
N GLU A 281 8.98 -1.42 14.11
CA GLU A 281 7.62 -1.15 13.64
C GLU A 281 7.44 -1.43 12.14
N GLY A 282 8.52 -1.31 11.35
CA GLY A 282 8.49 -1.43 9.89
C GLY A 282 9.04 -2.75 9.36
N LEU A 283 9.37 -2.74 8.08
CA LEU A 283 9.85 -3.90 7.31
C LEU A 283 11.39 -3.99 7.24
N GLY A 284 12.12 -3.10 7.90
CA GLY A 284 13.57 -2.95 7.75
C GLY A 284 14.38 -4.17 8.13
N ASN A 285 13.89 -4.96 9.08
CA ASN A 285 14.50 -6.24 9.47
C ASN A 285 13.45 -7.11 10.17
N LEU A 286 12.55 -7.69 9.38
CA LEU A 286 11.47 -8.50 9.95
C LEU A 286 11.98 -9.78 10.62
N ALA A 287 12.95 -10.45 10.00
CA ALA A 287 13.40 -11.78 10.42
C ALA A 287 14.91 -12.00 10.23
N GLY A 288 15.72 -10.98 10.49
CA GLY A 288 17.18 -11.07 10.41
C GLY A 288 17.77 -10.85 9.02
N ASP A 289 16.92 -10.72 7.99
CA ASP A 289 17.33 -10.32 6.64
C ASP A 289 16.86 -8.89 6.35
N PRO A 290 17.76 -7.90 6.34
CA PRO A 290 17.39 -6.50 6.10
C PRO A 290 16.94 -6.23 4.66
N CYS A 291 17.15 -7.18 3.76
CA CYS A 291 16.78 -7.08 2.35
C CYS A 291 15.61 -8.00 1.97
N GLN A 292 14.82 -8.47 2.94
CA GLN A 292 13.67 -9.32 2.65
C GLN A 292 12.69 -8.66 1.68
N TYR A 293 12.40 -7.38 1.87
CA TYR A 293 11.53 -6.56 1.01
C TYR A 293 12.30 -5.59 0.12
N PHE A 294 13.58 -5.37 0.38
CA PHE A 294 14.33 -4.24 -0.16
C PHE A 294 15.52 -4.68 -1.01
N TYR A 295 16.02 -3.77 -1.84
CA TYR A 295 17.24 -3.99 -2.60
C TYR A 295 18.43 -4.26 -1.69
N GLN A 296 19.44 -4.93 -2.25
CA GLN A 296 20.71 -5.17 -1.59
C GLN A 296 21.71 -4.04 -1.89
N GLY A 297 22.73 -3.94 -1.04
CA GLY A 297 23.82 -3.00 -1.21
C GLY A 297 23.38 -1.54 -1.13
N ASP A 298 24.00 -0.70 -1.91
CA ASP A 298 23.78 0.75 -1.88
C ASP A 298 22.38 1.16 -2.37
N ARG A 299 21.69 0.29 -3.08
CA ARG A 299 20.31 0.54 -3.56
C ARG A 299 19.26 0.36 -2.48
N ARG A 300 19.61 -0.22 -1.34
CA ARG A 300 18.68 -0.45 -0.24
C ARG A 300 18.16 0.84 0.37
N GLU A 301 19.03 1.82 0.57
CA GLU A 301 18.68 3.08 1.25
C GLU A 301 18.52 4.22 0.25
N HIS A 302 17.49 5.03 0.45
CA HIS A 302 17.29 6.26 -0.31
C HIS A 302 18.24 7.34 0.24
N PRO A 303 19.10 7.95 -0.59
CA PRO A 303 20.17 8.84 -0.12
C PRO A 303 19.65 10.15 0.48
N ALA A 304 18.44 10.59 0.11
CA ALA A 304 17.89 11.87 0.53
C ALA A 304 16.73 11.77 1.53
N TRP A 305 16.04 10.61 1.62
CA TRP A 305 14.76 10.51 2.35
C TRP A 305 14.82 9.64 3.60
N ASP A 306 15.99 9.15 3.99
CA ASP A 306 16.17 8.25 5.14
C ASP A 306 15.15 7.11 5.15
N SER A 307 15.03 6.41 4.02
CA SER A 307 14.03 5.37 3.76
C SER A 307 14.65 4.20 3.03
N LEU A 308 13.89 3.10 2.93
CA LEU A 308 14.29 1.86 2.28
C LEU A 308 13.56 1.69 0.96
N CYS A 309 14.27 1.22 -0.07
CA CYS A 309 13.73 1.06 -1.42
C CYS A 309 13.32 -0.39 -1.67
N PHE A 310 12.05 -0.60 -2.01
CA PHE A 310 11.51 -1.92 -2.35
C PHE A 310 12.23 -2.56 -3.53
N ASP A 311 12.48 -3.86 -3.43
CA ASP A 311 12.98 -4.67 -4.54
C ASP A 311 11.80 -5.15 -5.41
N TYR A 312 11.49 -4.37 -6.42
CA TYR A 312 10.40 -4.68 -7.36
C TYR A 312 10.69 -5.89 -8.26
N GLY A 313 11.90 -6.46 -8.20
CA GLY A 313 12.25 -7.69 -8.88
C GLY A 313 11.81 -8.96 -8.16
N LYS A 314 11.47 -8.86 -6.86
CA LYS A 314 11.00 -10.00 -6.07
C LYS A 314 9.50 -10.21 -6.26
N ASN A 315 9.12 -11.44 -6.60
CA ASN A 315 7.71 -11.80 -6.80
C ASN A 315 6.87 -11.59 -5.54
N GLU A 316 7.42 -11.88 -4.37
CA GLU A 316 6.73 -11.69 -3.08
C GLU A 316 6.52 -10.22 -2.75
N VAL A 317 7.43 -9.34 -3.16
CA VAL A 317 7.29 -7.89 -2.98
C VAL A 317 6.23 -7.34 -3.93
N ILE A 318 6.22 -7.75 -5.19
CA ILE A 318 5.16 -7.40 -6.15
C ILE A 318 3.80 -7.87 -5.61
N HIS A 319 3.71 -9.10 -5.12
CA HIS A 319 2.51 -9.66 -4.51
C HIS A 319 2.01 -8.82 -3.32
N PHE A 320 2.93 -8.42 -2.44
CA PHE A 320 2.63 -7.55 -1.30
C PHE A 320 2.06 -6.20 -1.74
N LEU A 321 2.72 -5.53 -2.68
CA LEU A 321 2.33 -4.21 -3.14
C LEU A 321 1.04 -4.23 -3.99
N LEU A 322 0.86 -5.21 -4.86
CA LEU A 322 -0.38 -5.38 -5.62
C LEU A 322 -1.57 -5.71 -4.72
N SER A 323 -1.36 -6.61 -3.74
CA SER A 323 -2.39 -6.93 -2.74
C SER A 323 -2.77 -5.71 -1.92
N ASN A 324 -1.81 -4.83 -1.64
CA ASN A 324 -2.03 -3.57 -0.94
C ASN A 324 -2.96 -2.63 -1.73
N CYS A 325 -2.74 -2.49 -3.03
CA CYS A 325 -3.66 -1.73 -3.89
C CYS A 325 -5.08 -2.30 -3.85
N LYS A 326 -5.22 -3.60 -4.05
CA LYS A 326 -6.54 -4.25 -4.04
C LYS A 326 -7.26 -4.11 -2.71
N TYR A 327 -6.53 -4.26 -1.60
CA TYR A 327 -7.04 -4.11 -0.25
C TYR A 327 -7.69 -2.73 -0.03
N TRP A 328 -7.00 -1.65 -0.36
CA TRP A 328 -7.53 -0.30 -0.19
C TRP A 328 -8.76 -0.03 -1.05
N LEU A 329 -8.79 -0.58 -2.27
CA LEU A 329 -9.94 -0.44 -3.16
C LEU A 329 -11.16 -1.21 -2.68
N GLU A 330 -11.00 -2.46 -2.28
CA GLU A 330 -12.12 -3.34 -1.91
C GLU A 330 -12.59 -3.14 -0.47
N GLU A 331 -11.66 -2.97 0.47
CA GLU A 331 -12.01 -2.84 1.89
C GLU A 331 -12.53 -1.44 2.23
N PHE A 332 -11.94 -0.40 1.65
CA PHE A 332 -12.27 1.00 1.99
C PHE A 332 -13.05 1.72 0.89
N HIS A 333 -13.19 1.14 -0.31
CA HIS A 333 -13.89 1.75 -1.44
C HIS A 333 -13.26 3.04 -1.98
N PHE A 334 -11.95 3.15 -1.91
CA PHE A 334 -11.25 4.24 -2.59
C PHE A 334 -11.52 4.20 -4.10
N ASP A 335 -11.63 5.38 -4.70
CA ASP A 335 -11.94 5.53 -6.13
C ASP A 335 -10.69 5.65 -7.01
N GLY A 336 -9.53 5.64 -6.41
CA GLY A 336 -8.28 5.71 -7.13
C GLY A 336 -7.09 5.98 -6.22
N PHE A 337 -5.92 6.07 -6.85
CA PHE A 337 -4.66 6.34 -6.17
C PHE A 337 -3.88 7.45 -6.86
N ARG A 338 -3.13 8.20 -6.03
CA ARG A 338 -1.95 8.91 -6.45
C ARG A 338 -0.75 8.15 -5.88
N PHE A 339 0.15 7.69 -6.74
CA PHE A 339 1.39 7.05 -6.29
C PHE A 339 2.42 8.11 -5.94
N ASP A 340 2.83 8.13 -4.68
CA ASP A 340 3.85 9.06 -4.19
C ASP A 340 5.25 8.63 -4.61
N GLY A 341 6.09 9.61 -4.94
CA GLY A 341 7.50 9.39 -5.21
C GLY A 341 7.82 8.54 -6.44
N VAL A 342 6.98 8.59 -7.49
CA VAL A 342 7.16 7.79 -8.71
C VAL A 342 8.51 8.02 -9.36
N THR A 343 8.97 9.26 -9.47
CA THR A 343 10.30 9.57 -10.03
C THR A 343 11.41 8.90 -9.22
N SER A 344 11.29 8.92 -7.89
CA SER A 344 12.25 8.26 -7.01
C SER A 344 12.32 6.75 -7.24
N MET A 345 11.19 6.08 -7.47
CA MET A 345 11.20 4.63 -7.68
C MET A 345 11.61 4.22 -9.10
N LEU A 346 11.36 5.06 -10.10
CA LEU A 346 11.65 4.75 -11.51
C LEU A 346 13.13 4.90 -11.89
N TYR A 347 13.89 5.71 -11.17
CA TYR A 347 15.28 6.01 -11.50
C TYR A 347 16.23 5.56 -10.41
N TYR A 348 17.37 4.99 -10.82
CA TYR A 348 18.43 4.58 -9.86
C TYR A 348 19.02 5.76 -9.10
N SER A 349 19.05 6.95 -9.71
CA SER A 349 19.45 8.20 -9.07
C SER A 349 18.36 8.80 -8.19
N HIS A 350 17.15 8.21 -8.15
CA HIS A 350 15.96 8.78 -7.51
C HIS A 350 15.53 10.14 -8.08
N GLY A 351 16.00 10.46 -9.30
CA GLY A 351 15.77 11.76 -9.94
C GLY A 351 16.63 12.90 -9.37
N LEU A 352 17.55 12.59 -8.46
CA LEU A 352 18.44 13.59 -7.85
C LEU A 352 19.53 14.00 -8.84
N GLY A 353 19.67 15.30 -9.06
CA GLY A 353 20.69 15.86 -9.96
C GLY A 353 20.46 15.57 -11.44
N GLU A 354 19.31 15.05 -11.82
CA GLU A 354 18.93 14.79 -13.21
C GLU A 354 17.94 15.86 -13.73
N ALA A 355 18.19 16.33 -14.94
CA ALA A 355 17.26 17.17 -15.68
C ALA A 355 16.57 16.33 -16.76
N PHE A 356 15.23 16.39 -16.78
CA PHE A 356 14.43 15.69 -17.78
C PHE A 356 14.00 16.68 -18.86
N CYS A 357 14.83 16.80 -19.90
CA CYS A 357 14.67 17.82 -20.95
C CYS A 357 14.10 17.26 -22.26
N ASN A 358 14.25 15.96 -22.50
CA ASN A 358 13.82 15.29 -23.72
C ASN A 358 13.47 13.82 -23.47
N TYR A 359 12.90 13.16 -24.48
CA TYR A 359 12.50 11.74 -24.39
C TYR A 359 13.68 10.80 -24.10
N GLY A 360 14.89 11.13 -24.55
CA GLY A 360 16.09 10.32 -24.29
C GLY A 360 16.39 10.13 -22.81
N ASP A 361 16.02 11.10 -21.98
CA ASP A 361 16.26 11.06 -20.54
C ASP A 361 15.39 9.99 -19.84
N TYR A 362 14.34 9.52 -20.50
CA TYR A 362 13.48 8.43 -20.02
C TYR A 362 13.92 7.04 -20.53
N PHE A 363 14.96 6.97 -21.37
CA PHE A 363 15.42 5.74 -22.03
C PHE A 363 16.95 5.60 -22.04
N ASN A 364 17.62 6.19 -21.05
CA ASN A 364 19.10 6.25 -21.01
C ASN A 364 19.76 5.14 -20.17
N GLY A 365 18.99 4.13 -19.74
CA GLY A 365 19.50 3.03 -18.90
C GLY A 365 19.58 3.34 -17.41
N HIS A 366 19.19 4.53 -16.96
CA HIS A 366 19.14 4.92 -15.54
C HIS A 366 17.82 4.55 -14.86
N GLN A 367 16.89 3.95 -15.60
CA GLN A 367 15.57 3.55 -15.11
C GLN A 367 15.62 2.18 -14.46
N ASP A 368 14.84 2.02 -13.38
CA ASP A 368 14.58 0.71 -12.77
C ASP A 368 13.45 0.01 -13.54
N ASP A 369 13.82 -0.92 -14.42
CA ASP A 369 12.85 -1.64 -15.26
C ASP A 369 11.88 -2.51 -14.43
N ASN A 370 12.29 -2.99 -13.27
CA ASN A 370 11.40 -3.71 -12.35
C ASN A 370 10.36 -2.81 -11.73
N ALA A 371 10.73 -1.58 -11.38
CA ALA A 371 9.77 -0.58 -10.89
C ALA A 371 8.76 -0.17 -11.98
N ILE A 372 9.21 0.01 -13.21
CA ILE A 372 8.34 0.27 -14.37
C ILE A 372 7.37 -0.89 -14.57
N CYS A 373 7.88 -2.12 -14.53
CA CYS A 373 7.07 -3.33 -14.63
C CYS A 373 6.00 -3.38 -13.52
N TYR A 374 6.39 -3.14 -12.27
CA TYR A 374 5.47 -3.10 -11.14
C TYR A 374 4.35 -2.08 -11.35
N LEU A 375 4.68 -0.85 -11.73
CA LEU A 375 3.67 0.19 -11.95
C LEU A 375 2.71 -0.15 -13.10
N THR A 376 3.21 -0.79 -14.15
CA THR A 376 2.39 -1.29 -15.25
C THR A 376 1.38 -2.33 -14.75
N LEU A 377 1.83 -3.27 -13.94
CA LEU A 377 0.96 -4.29 -13.34
C LEU A 377 -0.04 -3.69 -12.35
N ALA A 378 0.40 -2.73 -11.52
CA ALA A 378 -0.48 -2.03 -10.59
C ALA A 378 -1.60 -1.29 -11.32
N ASN A 379 -1.27 -0.58 -12.40
CA ASN A 379 -2.27 0.11 -13.22
C ASN A 379 -3.29 -0.87 -13.81
N LYS A 380 -2.83 -1.99 -14.36
CA LYS A 380 -3.70 -3.04 -14.88
C LYS A 380 -4.61 -3.63 -13.81
N LEU A 381 -4.05 -3.97 -12.65
CA LEU A 381 -4.80 -4.50 -11.50
C LEU A 381 -5.91 -3.54 -11.06
N ILE A 382 -5.56 -2.28 -10.89
CA ILE A 382 -6.46 -1.24 -10.44
C ILE A 382 -7.69 -1.15 -11.37
N HIS A 383 -7.47 -1.18 -12.69
CA HIS A 383 -8.55 -1.16 -13.66
C HIS A 383 -9.37 -2.46 -13.71
N GLN A 384 -8.77 -3.60 -13.40
CA GLN A 384 -9.51 -4.86 -13.26
C GLN A 384 -10.45 -4.85 -12.05
N VAL A 385 -10.01 -4.26 -10.95
CA VAL A 385 -10.81 -4.18 -9.72
C VAL A 385 -11.95 -3.18 -9.87
N ASN A 386 -11.67 -2.03 -10.46
CA ASN A 386 -12.67 -0.99 -10.68
C ASN A 386 -12.41 -0.25 -12.01
N PRO A 387 -13.16 -0.56 -13.07
CA PRO A 387 -12.99 0.09 -14.39
C PRO A 387 -13.28 1.60 -14.41
N CYS A 388 -13.99 2.11 -13.40
CA CYS A 388 -14.36 3.53 -13.29
C CYS A 388 -13.36 4.33 -12.44
N LEU A 389 -12.18 3.78 -12.17
CA LEU A 389 -11.21 4.40 -11.30
C LEU A 389 -10.61 5.67 -11.86
N LEU A 390 -10.37 6.59 -10.91
CA LEU A 390 -9.63 7.82 -11.15
C LEU A 390 -8.15 7.55 -10.94
N TYR A 391 -7.35 7.83 -11.95
CA TYR A 391 -5.90 7.81 -11.85
C TYR A 391 -5.37 9.23 -11.98
N THR A 392 -4.63 9.68 -11.00
CA THR A 392 -3.90 10.93 -11.08
C THR A 392 -2.43 10.63 -11.31
N SER A 393 -1.90 11.17 -12.41
CA SER A 393 -0.46 11.19 -12.67
C SER A 393 0.29 11.87 -11.50
N PRO A 394 1.57 11.53 -11.27
CA PRO A 394 2.37 12.20 -10.26
C PRO A 394 2.28 13.72 -10.42
N SER A 395 2.11 14.41 -9.28
CA SER A 395 2.02 15.87 -9.25
C SER A 395 3.32 16.47 -9.77
N PRO A 396 3.27 17.63 -10.47
CA PRO A 396 4.48 18.40 -10.80
C PRO A 396 5.37 18.72 -9.60
N ARG A 397 4.81 18.73 -8.39
CA ARG A 397 5.56 18.90 -7.14
C ARG A 397 6.53 17.76 -6.84
N ASP A 398 6.28 16.55 -7.36
CA ASP A 398 7.19 15.43 -7.20
C ASP A 398 8.50 15.60 -8.00
N ARG A 399 8.54 16.60 -8.88
CA ARG A 399 9.73 16.93 -9.67
C ARG A 399 10.67 17.93 -8.99
N THR A 400 10.23 18.55 -7.89
CA THR A 400 10.93 19.69 -7.27
C THR A 400 11.34 19.46 -5.81
N ARG A 401 11.20 18.27 -5.28
CA ARG A 401 11.63 17.90 -3.92
C ARG A 401 12.75 16.89 -3.93
#